data_6cd276046d933f1d198cb4590aa3d89c
#
_entry.id   6cd276046d933f1d198cb4590aa3d89c
#
_cell.length_a   1.000
_cell.length_b   1.000
_cell.length_c   1.000
_cell.angle_alpha   90.00
_cell.angle_beta   90.00
_cell.angle_gamma   90.00
#
_symmetry.space_group_name_H-M   'P 1'
#
loop_
_entity.id
_entity.type
_entity.pdbx_description
1 polymer ?
#
loop_
_entity_poly.entity_id
_entity_poly.type
_entity_poly.pdbx_seq_one_letter_code
_entity_poly.pdbx_strand_id
1 'polypeptide(L)'
;MVAERSTVSPEDSYTARLRSKGIAKVAQKVGEEAVETVIEALKSNCEQFTEESAKLLYHYLVLAAEMGVQLKDVEAILKARHAG
;
A
#
# COMPACT_ATOMS: atom_id res chain seq x y z
N MET A 1 -4.87 1.56 28.00
CA MET A 1 -5.68 0.38 28.30
C MET A 1 -5.02 -0.86 27.78
N VAL A 2 -4.83 -1.79 28.67
CA VAL A 2 -4.18 -3.06 28.28
C VAL A 2 -5.05 -3.81 27.28
N ALA A 3 -6.36 -3.77 27.49
CA ALA A 3 -7.26 -4.48 26.58
C ALA A 3 -7.12 -3.99 25.16
N GLU A 4 -6.87 -2.71 24.98
CA GLU A 4 -6.72 -2.15 23.63
C GLU A 4 -5.51 -2.73 22.94
N ARG A 5 -4.41 -2.88 23.67
CA ARG A 5 -3.22 -3.44 23.08
C ARG A 5 -3.40 -4.90 22.71
N SER A 6 -4.18 -5.60 23.50
CA SER A 6 -4.39 -7.01 23.22
C SER A 6 -5.25 -7.22 21.99
N THR A 7 -5.89 -6.16 21.49
CA THR A 7 -6.72 -6.26 20.29
C THR A 7 -6.02 -5.76 19.05
N VAL A 8 -4.75 -5.37 19.16
CA VAL A 8 -3.99 -4.92 17.97
C VAL A 8 -3.85 -6.10 17.01
N SER A 9 -4.25 -5.89 15.78
CA SER A 9 -4.20 -6.93 14.77
C SER A 9 -2.76 -7.14 14.30
N PRO A 10 -2.44 -8.32 13.73
CA PRO A 10 -1.13 -8.54 13.13
C PRO A 10 -0.80 -7.51 12.05
N GLU A 11 -1.81 -7.05 11.33
CA GLU A 11 -1.61 -6.05 10.29
C GLU A 11 -1.19 -4.71 10.87
N ASP A 12 -1.83 -4.30 11.95
CA ASP A 12 -1.46 -3.05 12.63
C ASP A 12 -0.05 -3.14 13.17
N SER A 13 0.32 -4.30 13.71
CA SER A 13 1.66 -4.52 14.22
C SER A 13 2.70 -4.45 13.12
N TYR A 14 2.40 -5.07 11.97
CA TYR A 14 3.28 -5.02 10.81
C TYR A 14 3.47 -3.59 10.32
N THR A 15 2.37 -2.84 10.23
CA THR A 15 2.42 -1.46 9.76
C THR A 15 3.28 -0.61 10.70
N ALA A 16 3.12 -0.80 12.00
CA ALA A 16 3.92 -0.05 12.97
C ALA A 16 5.41 -0.34 12.79
N ARG A 17 5.76 -1.61 12.62
CA ARG A 17 7.16 -1.98 12.41
C ARG A 17 7.70 -1.40 11.11
N LEU A 18 6.89 -1.45 10.06
CA LEU A 18 7.30 -0.92 8.77
C LEU A 18 7.54 0.57 8.84
N ARG A 19 6.63 1.30 9.48
CA ARG A 19 6.76 2.74 9.60
C ARG A 19 7.97 3.14 10.45
N SER A 20 8.32 2.33 11.43
CA SER A 20 9.46 2.61 12.28
C SER A 20 10.78 2.52 11.52
N LYS A 21 10.79 1.83 10.37
CA LYS A 21 11.99 1.71 9.54
C LYS A 21 12.16 2.88 8.59
N GLY A 22 11.17 3.77 8.54
CA GLY A 22 11.29 4.98 7.76
C GLY A 22 10.67 4.88 6.38
N ILE A 23 10.50 6.04 5.78
CA ILE A 23 9.79 6.15 4.50
C ILE A 23 10.51 5.42 3.38
N ALA A 24 11.84 5.36 3.43
CA ALA A 24 12.60 4.69 2.37
C ALA A 24 12.23 3.21 2.28
N LYS A 25 12.03 2.57 3.43
CA LYS A 25 11.68 1.16 3.44
C LYS A 25 10.28 0.93 2.88
N VAL A 26 9.35 1.81 3.24
CA VAL A 26 7.99 1.73 2.73
C VAL A 26 8.00 1.93 1.22
N ALA A 27 8.74 2.92 0.73
CA ALA A 27 8.84 3.19 -0.69
C ALA A 27 9.44 2.00 -1.45
N GLN A 28 10.43 1.34 -0.84
CA GLN A 28 11.03 0.16 -1.44
C GLN A 28 10.00 -0.94 -1.64
N LYS A 29 9.15 -1.16 -0.63
CA LYS A 29 8.10 -2.18 -0.73
C LYS A 29 7.13 -1.88 -1.86
N VAL A 30 6.75 -0.62 -2.00
CA VAL A 30 5.85 -0.23 -3.08
C VAL A 30 6.49 -0.54 -4.44
N GLY A 31 7.76 -0.20 -4.60
CA GLY A 31 8.46 -0.46 -5.85
C GLY A 31 8.54 -1.94 -6.17
N GLU A 32 8.89 -2.76 -5.18
CA GLU A 32 9.01 -4.19 -5.39
C GLU A 32 7.69 -4.81 -5.81
N GLU A 33 6.62 -4.41 -5.16
CA GLU A 33 5.32 -5.01 -5.44
C GLU A 33 4.70 -4.49 -6.72
N ALA A 34 5.06 -3.28 -7.13
CA ALA A 34 4.64 -2.78 -8.44
C ALA A 34 5.25 -3.65 -9.54
N VAL A 35 6.54 -3.97 -9.42
CA VAL A 35 7.21 -4.82 -10.40
C VAL A 35 6.59 -6.21 -10.41
N GLU A 36 6.32 -6.78 -9.25
CA GLU A 36 5.74 -8.11 -9.18
C GLU A 36 4.34 -8.14 -9.76
N THR A 37 3.58 -7.07 -9.56
CA THR A 37 2.25 -6.97 -10.14
C THR A 37 2.32 -6.99 -11.66
N VAL A 38 3.28 -6.25 -12.23
CA VAL A 38 3.47 -6.23 -13.67
C VAL A 38 3.86 -7.62 -14.19
N ILE A 39 4.75 -8.30 -13.48
CA ILE A 39 5.19 -9.63 -13.87
C ILE A 39 4.01 -10.59 -13.93
N GLU A 40 3.16 -10.57 -12.92
CA GLU A 40 2.02 -11.47 -12.91
C GLU A 40 1.00 -11.14 -13.99
N ALA A 41 0.87 -9.85 -14.33
CA ALA A 41 0.01 -9.46 -15.44
C ALA A 41 0.52 -10.03 -16.76
N LEU A 42 1.84 -9.99 -16.96
CA LEU A 42 2.44 -10.52 -18.20
C LEU A 42 2.32 -12.02 -18.28
N LYS A 43 2.26 -12.71 -17.15
CA LYS A 43 2.06 -14.15 -17.11
C LYS A 43 0.60 -14.54 -17.21
N SER A 44 -0.30 -13.59 -17.23
CA SER A 44 -1.74 -13.81 -17.23
C SER A 44 -2.21 -14.63 -16.04
N ASN A 45 -1.53 -14.48 -14.92
CA ASN A 45 -1.87 -15.18 -13.69
C ASN A 45 -2.78 -14.28 -12.84
N CYS A 46 -4.09 -14.39 -13.07
CA CYS A 46 -5.05 -13.49 -12.42
C CYS A 46 -5.03 -13.60 -10.91
N GLU A 47 -4.88 -14.81 -10.38
CA GLU A 47 -4.88 -15.00 -8.95
C GLU A 47 -3.69 -14.30 -8.28
N GLN A 48 -2.49 -14.53 -8.81
CA GLN A 48 -1.30 -13.90 -8.26
C GLN A 48 -1.28 -12.40 -8.52
N PHE A 49 -1.81 -11.99 -9.67
CA PHE A 49 -1.93 -10.57 -9.95
C PHE A 49 -2.80 -9.88 -8.89
N THR A 50 -3.90 -10.51 -8.50
CA THR A 50 -4.79 -9.96 -7.49
C THR A 50 -4.08 -9.87 -6.13
N GLU A 51 -3.34 -10.91 -5.77
CA GLU A 51 -2.58 -10.93 -4.52
C GLU A 51 -1.55 -9.81 -4.48
N GLU A 52 -0.78 -9.66 -5.56
CA GLU A 52 0.26 -8.64 -5.60
C GLU A 52 -0.36 -7.24 -5.65
N SER A 53 -1.50 -7.10 -6.31
CA SER A 53 -2.21 -5.82 -6.35
C SER A 53 -2.65 -5.40 -4.95
N ALA A 54 -3.14 -6.35 -4.15
CA ALA A 54 -3.56 -6.04 -2.79
C ALA A 54 -2.38 -5.58 -1.93
N LYS A 55 -1.24 -6.25 -2.06
CA LYS A 55 -0.03 -5.86 -1.33
C LYS A 55 0.43 -4.48 -1.77
N LEU A 56 0.42 -4.24 -3.07
CA LEU A 56 0.85 -2.96 -3.62
C LEU A 56 -0.02 -1.84 -3.08
N LEU A 57 -1.33 -2.03 -3.14
CA LEU A 57 -2.25 -1.00 -2.66
C LEU A 57 -2.07 -0.75 -1.17
N TYR A 58 -1.91 -1.82 -0.40
CA TYR A 58 -1.70 -1.68 1.04
C TYR A 58 -0.46 -0.84 1.34
N HIS A 59 0.67 -1.19 0.73
CA HIS A 59 1.91 -0.45 0.98
C HIS A 59 1.86 0.96 0.42
N TYR A 60 1.14 1.14 -0.70
CA TYR A 60 0.95 2.48 -1.24
C TYR A 60 0.20 3.36 -0.24
N LEU A 61 -0.84 2.82 0.40
CA LEU A 61 -1.61 3.60 1.36
C LEU A 61 -0.76 3.97 2.58
N VAL A 62 0.12 3.06 3.01
CA VAL A 62 1.03 3.35 4.11
C VAL A 62 2.00 4.46 3.69
N LEU A 63 2.53 4.38 2.47
CA LEU A 63 3.45 5.39 1.96
C LEU A 63 2.76 6.75 1.88
N ALA A 64 1.52 6.78 1.37
CA ALA A 64 0.78 8.02 1.27
C ALA A 64 0.57 8.64 2.65
N ALA A 65 0.28 7.81 3.65
CA ALA A 65 0.11 8.29 5.01
C ALA A 65 1.40 8.92 5.54
N GLU A 66 2.55 8.31 5.21
CA GLU A 66 3.84 8.88 5.60
C GLU A 66 4.11 10.22 4.93
N MET A 67 3.56 10.42 3.74
CA MET A 67 3.69 11.69 3.02
C MET A 67 2.64 12.71 3.43
N GLY A 68 1.69 12.31 4.28
CA GLY A 68 0.60 13.19 4.67
C GLY A 68 -0.44 13.37 3.57
N VAL A 69 -0.53 12.40 2.66
CA VAL A 69 -1.45 12.45 1.51
C VAL A 69 -2.55 11.43 1.73
N GLN A 70 -3.79 11.82 1.47
CA GLN A 70 -4.93 10.93 1.60
C GLN A 70 -5.35 10.42 0.22
N LEU A 71 -6.01 9.27 0.22
CA LEU A 71 -6.46 8.70 -1.04
C LEU A 71 -7.37 9.65 -1.81
N LYS A 72 -8.21 10.40 -1.09
CA LYS A 72 -9.10 11.36 -1.74
C LYS A 72 -8.34 12.43 -2.51
N ASP A 73 -7.12 12.75 -2.08
CA ASP A 73 -6.30 13.73 -2.78
C ASP A 73 -5.88 13.20 -4.15
N VAL A 74 -5.52 11.93 -4.18
CA VAL A 74 -5.14 11.26 -5.42
C VAL A 74 -6.36 11.12 -6.32
N GLU A 75 -7.49 10.75 -5.74
CA GLU A 75 -8.74 10.61 -6.50
C GLU A 75 -9.15 11.93 -7.13
N ALA A 76 -8.94 13.04 -6.44
CA ALA A 76 -9.32 14.34 -6.97
C ALA A 76 -8.54 14.65 -8.25
N ILE A 77 -7.25 14.31 -8.29
CA ILE A 77 -6.44 14.51 -9.47
C ILE A 77 -6.89 13.61 -10.60
N LEU A 78 -7.21 12.36 -10.28
CA LEU A 78 -7.71 11.44 -11.31
C LEU A 78 -9.01 11.93 -11.92
N LYS A 79 -9.93 12.41 -11.09
CA LYS A 79 -11.19 12.94 -11.57
C LYS A 79 -10.97 14.14 -12.46
N ALA A 80 -10.08 15.04 -12.06
CA ALA A 80 -9.81 16.23 -12.86
C ALA A 80 -9.26 15.87 -14.23
N ARG A 81 -8.40 14.86 -14.29
CA ARG A 81 -7.80 14.45 -15.56
C ARG A 81 -8.77 13.75 -16.48
N HIS A 82 -9.71 13.00 -15.89
CA HIS A 82 -10.63 12.21 -16.71
C HIS A 82 -11.96 12.89 -16.93
N ALA A 83 -12.23 14.00 -16.24
CA ALA A 83 -13.46 14.75 -16.45
C ALA A 83 -13.34 15.73 -17.59
N GLY A 84 -12.13 16.11 -17.91
CA GLY A 84 -11.89 17.06 -18.98
C GLY A 84 -11.92 16.41 -20.35
#